data_9d71553925e24a486ce0f6d3444e6e88
#
_entry.id   9d71553925e24a486ce0f6d3444e6e88
#
_cell.length_a   1.000
_cell.length_b   1.000
_cell.length_c   1.000
_cell.angle_alpha   90.00
_cell.angle_beta   90.00
_cell.angle_gamma   90.00
#
_symmetry.space_group_name_H-M   'P 1'
#
loop_
_entity.id
_entity.type
_entity.pdbx_description
1 polymer ?
#
loop_
_entity_poly.entity_id
_entity_poly.type
_entity_poly.pdbx_seq_one_letter_code
_entity_poly.pdbx_strand_id
1 'polypeptide(L)'
;MAQLGAYIALISVALIGLTYGLYPALRLLRLRKSKQGPQDLDFRPEVSIIFAAYNEREVIEEKIHSIYATSYDTTKLSVFIGSDQSNDGTDEIISSLQSKYPSLHLYRTTERTGKSGIMNILAEKAIGSILIATDANIIFKEDTIVQLVASFHSHKVAAVAGALTYSGKASNNTAKTEGAYLSLENAIRQSESQSFGFCLGMEGGLYAIRRSLWKHIPKATFMEDFFQTMQLLVDDYQIVFNPKALGYEEVSTSLEEEFKRKIRISLGNFQNLKRFRSML
;
A
#
# COMPACT_ATOMS: atom_id res chain seq x y z
N MET A 1 18.81 39.59 10.94
CA MET A 1 17.66 38.91 10.29
C MET A 1 17.99 38.39 8.89
N ALA A 2 18.64 39.17 8.02
CA ALA A 2 19.01 38.74 6.64
C ALA A 2 19.92 37.50 6.61
N GLN A 3 20.95 37.45 7.48
CA GLN A 3 21.85 36.27 7.55
C GLN A 3 21.12 34.97 7.99
N LEU A 4 20.21 35.06 8.97
CA LEU A 4 19.41 33.93 9.42
C LEU A 4 18.52 33.41 8.29
N GLY A 5 17.89 34.32 7.52
CA GLY A 5 17.10 33.94 6.34
C GLY A 5 17.92 33.24 5.26
N ALA A 6 19.16 33.71 5.00
CA ALA A 6 20.07 33.06 4.07
C ALA A 6 20.48 31.66 4.53
N TYR A 7 20.76 31.43 5.81
CA TYR A 7 21.06 30.09 6.34
C TYR A 7 19.87 29.14 6.24
N ILE A 8 18.66 29.59 6.56
CA ILE A 8 17.44 28.78 6.42
C ILE A 8 17.24 28.38 4.96
N ALA A 9 17.39 29.33 4.02
CA ALA A 9 17.27 29.05 2.60
C ALA A 9 18.32 28.02 2.11
N LEU A 10 19.57 28.17 2.51
CA LEU A 10 20.64 27.23 2.15
C LEU A 10 20.40 25.83 2.72
N ILE A 11 19.99 25.72 3.98
CA ILE A 11 19.64 24.43 4.60
C ILE A 11 18.46 23.80 3.86
N SER A 12 17.42 24.56 3.52
CA SER A 12 16.26 24.05 2.79
C SER A 12 16.66 23.53 1.41
N VAL A 13 17.48 24.26 0.66
CA VAL A 13 17.99 23.82 -0.65
C VAL A 13 18.85 22.56 -0.51
N ALA A 14 19.72 22.50 0.50
CA ALA A 14 20.55 21.33 0.76
C ALA A 14 19.69 20.09 1.11
N LEU A 15 18.66 20.23 1.93
CA LEU A 15 17.72 19.16 2.27
C LEU A 15 16.95 18.68 1.04
N ILE A 16 16.46 19.59 0.20
CA ILE A 16 15.79 19.23 -1.07
C ILE A 16 16.76 18.48 -1.98
N GLY A 17 17.98 18.98 -2.16
CA GLY A 17 19.00 18.34 -2.96
C GLY A 17 19.40 16.95 -2.45
N LEU A 18 19.47 16.78 -1.13
CA LEU A 18 19.72 15.48 -0.49
C LEU A 18 18.56 14.53 -0.75
N THR A 19 17.33 14.96 -0.50
CA THR A 19 16.13 14.09 -0.54
C THR A 19 15.74 13.69 -1.96
N TYR A 20 15.73 14.66 -2.89
CA TYR A 20 15.24 14.42 -4.26
C TYR A 20 16.37 14.21 -5.30
N GLY A 21 17.61 14.44 -4.93
CA GLY A 21 18.77 14.27 -5.81
C GLY A 21 19.72 13.18 -5.35
N LEU A 22 20.49 13.45 -4.30
CA LEU A 22 21.59 12.57 -3.86
C LEU A 22 21.10 11.22 -3.38
N TYR A 23 20.07 11.18 -2.53
CA TYR A 23 19.55 9.92 -1.98
C TYR A 23 19.01 8.99 -3.09
N PRO A 24 18.11 9.41 -3.98
CA PRO A 24 17.67 8.60 -5.11
C PRO A 24 18.83 8.12 -6.01
N ALA A 25 19.77 9.00 -6.35
CA ALA A 25 20.92 8.64 -7.16
C ALA A 25 21.76 7.53 -6.52
N LEU A 26 22.05 7.61 -5.22
CA LEU A 26 22.77 6.58 -4.48
C LEU A 26 21.99 5.26 -4.44
N ARG A 27 20.66 5.30 -4.29
CA ARG A 27 19.81 4.09 -4.31
C ARG A 27 19.82 3.42 -5.67
N LEU A 28 19.66 4.17 -6.75
CA LEU A 28 19.68 3.66 -8.12
C LEU A 28 21.03 3.05 -8.51
N LEU A 29 22.14 3.65 -8.09
CA LEU A 29 23.49 3.08 -8.31
C LEU A 29 23.67 1.73 -7.59
N ARG A 30 23.12 1.58 -6.39
CA ARG A 30 23.15 0.32 -5.64
C ARG A 30 22.22 -0.73 -6.22
N LEU A 31 21.04 -0.35 -6.70
CA LEU A 31 20.09 -1.26 -7.33
C LEU A 31 20.68 -2.04 -8.50
N ARG A 32 21.52 -1.40 -9.33
CA ARG A 32 22.21 -2.03 -10.46
C ARG A 32 23.14 -3.20 -10.05
N LYS A 33 23.55 -3.26 -8.80
CA LYS A 33 24.47 -4.28 -8.26
C LYS A 33 23.78 -5.35 -7.42
N SER A 34 22.49 -5.19 -7.14
CA SER A 34 21.77 -6.04 -6.20
C SER A 34 20.94 -7.10 -6.90
N LYS A 35 20.83 -8.28 -6.30
CA LYS A 35 19.96 -9.37 -6.76
C LYS A 35 18.63 -9.31 -6.02
N GLN A 36 17.55 -9.74 -6.69
CA GLN A 36 16.26 -9.92 -6.03
C GLN A 36 16.41 -10.88 -4.85
N GLY A 37 15.76 -10.56 -3.73
CA GLY A 37 15.77 -11.43 -2.54
C GLY A 37 15.14 -12.80 -2.83
N PRO A 38 15.38 -13.80 -1.97
CA PRO A 38 14.82 -15.13 -2.12
C PRO A 38 13.29 -15.11 -2.14
N GLN A 39 12.70 -16.00 -2.92
CA GLN A 39 11.25 -16.18 -3.04
C GLN A 39 10.94 -17.68 -2.95
N ASP A 40 9.84 -18.01 -2.30
CA ASP A 40 9.27 -19.35 -2.26
C ASP A 40 7.93 -19.34 -3.01
N LEU A 41 7.99 -19.72 -4.29
CA LEU A 41 6.81 -19.73 -5.15
C LEU A 41 5.82 -20.87 -4.80
N ASP A 42 6.21 -21.85 -4.01
CA ASP A 42 5.37 -22.95 -3.56
C ASP A 42 4.70 -22.67 -2.22
N PHE A 43 5.11 -21.61 -1.53
CA PHE A 43 4.46 -21.18 -0.30
C PHE A 43 3.03 -20.69 -0.56
N ARG A 44 2.04 -21.43 -0.06
CA ARG A 44 0.60 -21.18 -0.30
C ARG A 44 -0.19 -21.20 1.02
N PRO A 45 0.00 -20.20 1.90
CA PRO A 45 -0.79 -20.08 3.13
C PRO A 45 -2.23 -19.66 2.85
N GLU A 46 -3.08 -19.71 3.87
CA GLU A 46 -4.36 -19.01 3.84
C GLU A 46 -4.13 -17.49 3.83
N VAL A 47 -4.81 -16.81 2.91
CA VAL A 47 -4.72 -15.37 2.68
C VAL A 47 -6.07 -14.71 2.90
N SER A 48 -6.10 -13.61 3.63
CA SER A 48 -7.25 -12.72 3.68
C SER A 48 -6.91 -11.38 3.03
N ILE A 49 -7.71 -10.96 2.05
CA ILE A 49 -7.61 -9.63 1.44
C ILE A 49 -8.58 -8.71 2.16
N ILE A 50 -8.10 -7.55 2.59
CA ILE A 50 -8.88 -6.58 3.35
C ILE A 50 -8.79 -5.19 2.69
N PHE A 51 -9.91 -4.52 2.52
CA PHE A 51 -9.95 -3.12 2.09
C PHE A 51 -11.25 -2.41 2.47
N ALA A 52 -11.14 -1.09 2.60
CA ALA A 52 -12.28 -0.21 2.86
C ALA A 52 -12.86 0.29 1.53
N ALA A 53 -14.18 0.44 1.49
CA ALA A 53 -14.91 1.04 0.38
C ALA A 53 -15.83 2.16 0.89
N TYR A 54 -15.86 3.28 0.19
CA TYR A 54 -16.80 4.36 0.40
C TYR A 54 -17.12 5.04 -0.93
N ASN A 55 -18.30 4.76 -1.47
CA ASN A 55 -18.76 5.25 -2.77
C ASN A 55 -17.80 4.90 -3.92
N GLU A 56 -17.58 3.59 -4.07
CA GLU A 56 -16.66 3.01 -5.06
C GLU A 56 -17.40 2.24 -6.18
N ARG A 57 -18.66 2.63 -6.45
CA ARG A 57 -19.55 1.96 -7.41
C ARG A 57 -18.88 1.71 -8.77
N GLU A 58 -18.09 2.66 -9.25
CA GLU A 58 -17.51 2.60 -10.60
C GLU A 58 -16.40 1.57 -10.74
N VAL A 59 -15.70 1.24 -9.64
CA VAL A 59 -14.50 0.40 -9.67
C VAL A 59 -14.63 -0.91 -8.90
N ILE A 60 -15.60 -1.02 -7.98
CA ILE A 60 -15.67 -2.14 -7.02
C ILE A 60 -15.88 -3.49 -7.69
N GLU A 61 -16.67 -3.56 -8.77
CA GLU A 61 -16.93 -4.81 -9.49
C GLU A 61 -15.66 -5.34 -10.18
N GLU A 62 -14.95 -4.47 -10.89
CA GLU A 62 -13.69 -4.80 -11.54
C GLU A 62 -12.62 -5.20 -10.52
N LYS A 63 -12.54 -4.46 -9.40
CA LYS A 63 -11.66 -4.80 -8.28
C LYS A 63 -11.89 -6.23 -7.80
N ILE A 64 -13.13 -6.59 -7.48
CA ILE A 64 -13.47 -7.93 -6.99
C ILE A 64 -13.13 -8.98 -8.05
N HIS A 65 -13.46 -8.74 -9.29
CA HIS A 65 -13.12 -9.67 -10.38
C HIS A 65 -11.61 -9.86 -10.54
N SER A 66 -10.81 -8.79 -10.42
CA SER A 66 -9.35 -8.88 -10.51
C SER A 66 -8.73 -9.72 -9.38
N ILE A 67 -9.31 -9.68 -8.18
CA ILE A 67 -8.87 -10.51 -7.06
C ILE A 67 -9.10 -11.99 -7.33
N TYR A 68 -10.28 -12.36 -7.86
CA TYR A 68 -10.63 -13.76 -8.13
C TYR A 68 -10.10 -14.29 -9.47
N ALA A 69 -9.67 -13.41 -10.38
CA ALA A 69 -8.93 -13.77 -11.60
C ALA A 69 -7.45 -14.06 -11.32
N THR A 70 -7.14 -14.60 -10.15
CA THR A 70 -5.78 -14.87 -9.68
C THR A 70 -5.31 -16.28 -10.04
N SER A 71 -4.00 -16.45 -10.20
CA SER A 71 -3.33 -17.77 -10.25
C SER A 71 -3.11 -18.39 -8.85
N TYR A 72 -3.55 -17.71 -7.78
CA TYR A 72 -3.54 -18.26 -6.43
C TYR A 72 -4.72 -19.20 -6.21
N ASP A 73 -4.54 -20.21 -5.36
CA ASP A 73 -5.62 -21.14 -4.98
C ASP A 73 -6.76 -20.38 -4.25
N THR A 74 -7.89 -20.21 -4.93
CA THR A 74 -9.03 -19.47 -4.41
C THR A 74 -9.71 -20.15 -3.20
N THR A 75 -9.47 -21.45 -2.96
CA THR A 75 -9.96 -22.13 -1.75
C THR A 75 -9.24 -21.69 -0.49
N LYS A 76 -8.06 -21.09 -0.63
CA LYS A 76 -7.26 -20.50 0.45
C LYS A 76 -7.38 -18.98 0.53
N LEU A 77 -8.32 -18.40 -0.23
CA LEU A 77 -8.52 -16.97 -0.32
C LEU A 77 -9.85 -16.56 0.31
N SER A 78 -9.80 -15.57 1.17
CA SER A 78 -10.98 -14.88 1.70
C SER A 78 -10.85 -13.37 1.47
N VAL A 79 -11.96 -12.72 1.12
CA VAL A 79 -11.98 -11.28 0.82
C VAL A 79 -12.96 -10.61 1.77
N PHE A 80 -12.49 -9.62 2.51
CA PHE A 80 -13.26 -8.87 3.47
C PHE A 80 -13.30 -7.40 3.05
N ILE A 81 -14.47 -6.90 2.70
CA ILE A 81 -14.70 -5.52 2.29
C ILE A 81 -15.46 -4.81 3.40
N GLY A 82 -14.96 -3.67 3.85
CA GLY A 82 -15.63 -2.83 4.83
C GLY A 82 -16.24 -1.61 4.15
N SER A 83 -17.57 -1.51 4.13
CA SER A 83 -18.27 -0.33 3.63
C SER A 83 -18.46 0.69 4.74
N ASP A 84 -17.94 1.90 4.52
CA ASP A 84 -18.03 3.03 5.45
C ASP A 84 -19.24 3.92 5.16
N GLN A 85 -20.45 3.33 5.16
CA GLN A 85 -21.72 4.00 4.84
C GLN A 85 -21.80 4.46 3.38
N SER A 86 -21.47 3.58 2.42
CA SER A 86 -21.71 3.87 0.99
C SER A 86 -23.20 4.07 0.69
N ASN A 87 -23.52 4.97 -0.23
CA ASN A 87 -24.89 5.32 -0.62
C ASN A 87 -25.07 5.48 -2.13
N ASP A 88 -24.13 4.99 -2.93
CA ASP A 88 -24.10 5.09 -4.40
C ASP A 88 -24.42 3.77 -5.13
N GLY A 89 -24.69 2.68 -4.38
CA GLY A 89 -24.91 1.35 -4.93
C GLY A 89 -23.71 0.41 -4.81
N THR A 90 -22.61 0.85 -4.16
CA THR A 90 -21.43 0.00 -3.91
C THR A 90 -21.80 -1.28 -3.16
N ASP A 91 -22.59 -1.19 -2.09
CA ASP A 91 -22.94 -2.32 -1.22
C ASP A 91 -23.80 -3.37 -1.96
N GLU A 92 -24.69 -2.91 -2.83
CA GLU A 92 -25.55 -3.75 -3.65
C GLU A 92 -24.74 -4.55 -4.66
N ILE A 93 -23.72 -3.93 -5.29
CA ILE A 93 -22.82 -4.62 -6.21
C ILE A 93 -22.05 -5.71 -5.48
N ILE A 94 -21.43 -5.40 -4.33
CA ILE A 94 -20.67 -6.37 -3.54
C ILE A 94 -21.58 -7.53 -3.13
N SER A 95 -22.79 -7.24 -2.64
CA SER A 95 -23.74 -8.24 -2.18
C SER A 95 -24.19 -9.18 -3.33
N SER A 96 -24.37 -8.66 -4.54
CA SER A 96 -24.73 -9.47 -5.72
C SER A 96 -23.62 -10.46 -6.10
N LEU A 97 -22.34 -10.08 -5.89
CA LEU A 97 -21.18 -10.90 -6.22
C LEU A 97 -20.90 -12.00 -5.18
N GLN A 98 -21.47 -11.94 -3.98
CA GLN A 98 -21.28 -12.98 -2.95
C GLN A 98 -21.83 -14.34 -3.38
N SER A 99 -22.86 -14.39 -4.23
CA SER A 99 -23.36 -15.65 -4.79
C SER A 99 -22.36 -16.32 -5.73
N LYS A 100 -21.56 -15.53 -6.45
CA LYS A 100 -20.50 -16.01 -7.36
C LYS A 100 -19.21 -16.34 -6.61
N TYR A 101 -18.92 -15.59 -5.53
CA TYR A 101 -17.70 -15.70 -4.76
C TYR A 101 -18.03 -15.95 -3.27
N PRO A 102 -18.22 -17.21 -2.83
CA PRO A 102 -18.64 -17.52 -1.45
C PRO A 102 -17.66 -17.07 -0.36
N SER A 103 -16.38 -16.86 -0.70
CA SER A 103 -15.37 -16.33 0.23
C SER A 103 -15.29 -14.79 0.26
N LEU A 104 -16.25 -14.10 -0.37
CA LEU A 104 -16.41 -12.65 -0.34
C LEU A 104 -17.33 -12.24 0.81
N HIS A 105 -16.86 -11.38 1.69
CA HIS A 105 -17.58 -10.91 2.87
C HIS A 105 -17.70 -9.39 2.87
N LEU A 106 -18.92 -8.87 3.00
CA LEU A 106 -19.20 -7.45 3.16
C LEU A 106 -19.50 -7.13 4.63
N TYR A 107 -18.83 -6.14 5.18
CA TYR A 107 -19.09 -5.56 6.49
C TYR A 107 -19.46 -4.08 6.35
N ARG A 108 -20.71 -3.74 6.64
CA ARG A 108 -21.17 -2.35 6.66
C ARG A 108 -21.09 -1.82 8.09
N THR A 109 -20.44 -0.69 8.29
CA THR A 109 -20.43 -0.01 9.59
C THR A 109 -21.75 0.69 9.87
N THR A 110 -22.09 0.88 11.14
CA THR A 110 -23.31 1.59 11.56
C THR A 110 -23.14 3.10 11.50
N GLU A 111 -21.90 3.59 11.51
CA GLU A 111 -21.52 5.00 11.42
C GLU A 111 -20.22 5.18 10.63
N ARG A 112 -19.94 6.39 10.18
CA ARG A 112 -18.68 6.72 9.51
C ARG A 112 -17.50 6.50 10.46
N THR A 113 -16.65 5.53 10.12
CA THR A 113 -15.52 5.08 10.95
C THR A 113 -14.17 5.51 10.39
N GLY A 114 -14.14 5.79 9.09
CA GLY A 114 -12.93 6.11 8.35
C GLY A 114 -12.08 4.86 8.04
N LYS A 115 -11.17 4.99 7.07
CA LYS A 115 -10.37 3.86 6.56
C LYS A 115 -9.63 3.11 7.68
N SER A 116 -8.97 3.82 8.60
CA SER A 116 -8.21 3.18 9.69
C SER A 116 -9.09 2.34 10.63
N GLY A 117 -10.30 2.81 10.94
CA GLY A 117 -11.25 2.04 11.75
C GLY A 117 -11.76 0.80 11.03
N ILE A 118 -12.12 0.93 9.76
CA ILE A 118 -12.52 -0.19 8.89
C ILE A 118 -11.42 -1.24 8.82
N MET A 119 -10.18 -0.84 8.54
CA MET A 119 -9.06 -1.78 8.41
C MET A 119 -8.80 -2.58 9.70
N ASN A 120 -8.98 -1.98 10.88
CA ASN A 120 -8.91 -2.70 12.15
C ASN A 120 -10.01 -3.75 12.27
N ILE A 121 -11.26 -3.38 12.00
CA ILE A 121 -12.40 -4.31 12.04
C ILE A 121 -12.17 -5.50 11.12
N LEU A 122 -11.70 -5.23 9.88
CA LEU A 122 -11.45 -6.30 8.90
C LEU A 122 -10.29 -7.19 9.30
N ALA A 123 -9.19 -6.63 9.85
CA ALA A 123 -8.05 -7.40 10.32
C ALA A 123 -8.40 -8.35 11.48
N GLU A 124 -9.32 -7.95 12.37
CA GLU A 124 -9.85 -8.80 13.44
C GLU A 124 -10.70 -9.96 12.91
N LYS A 125 -11.49 -9.70 11.85
CA LYS A 125 -12.37 -10.70 11.23
C LYS A 125 -11.65 -11.64 10.26
N ALA A 126 -10.50 -11.22 9.75
CA ALA A 126 -9.71 -11.99 8.81
C ALA A 126 -9.20 -13.30 9.44
N ILE A 127 -9.21 -14.38 8.65
CA ILE A 127 -8.84 -15.74 9.08
C ILE A 127 -7.48 -16.18 8.56
N GLY A 128 -7.04 -15.66 7.41
CA GLY A 128 -5.77 -16.01 6.78
C GLY A 128 -4.56 -15.65 7.66
N SER A 129 -3.49 -16.41 7.56
CA SER A 129 -2.22 -16.13 8.24
C SER A 129 -1.49 -14.93 7.65
N ILE A 130 -1.77 -14.60 6.39
CA ILE A 130 -1.30 -13.41 5.69
C ILE A 130 -2.50 -12.51 5.38
N LEU A 131 -2.39 -11.24 5.72
CA LEU A 131 -3.32 -10.19 5.29
C LEU A 131 -2.73 -9.49 4.06
N ILE A 132 -3.54 -9.30 3.03
CA ILE A 132 -3.24 -8.37 1.93
C ILE A 132 -4.15 -7.16 2.11
N ALA A 133 -3.56 -6.02 2.38
CA ALA A 133 -4.25 -4.74 2.42
C ALA A 133 -4.13 -4.03 1.08
N THR A 134 -5.24 -3.46 0.61
CA THR A 134 -5.32 -2.80 -0.70
C THR A 134 -6.38 -1.70 -0.69
N ASP A 135 -6.44 -0.90 -1.75
CA ASP A 135 -7.51 0.07 -1.98
C ASP A 135 -8.53 -0.47 -2.99
N ALA A 136 -9.75 0.08 -2.98
CA ALA A 136 -10.84 -0.36 -3.84
C ALA A 136 -10.56 -0.12 -5.33
N ASN A 137 -9.77 0.90 -5.67
CA ASN A 137 -9.42 1.29 -7.03
C ASN A 137 -8.14 0.60 -7.58
N ILE A 138 -7.51 -0.30 -6.81
CA ILE A 138 -6.29 -0.98 -7.26
C ILE A 138 -6.65 -2.34 -7.88
N ILE A 139 -6.43 -2.47 -9.17
CA ILE A 139 -6.69 -3.70 -9.94
C ILE A 139 -5.46 -4.61 -9.89
N PHE A 140 -5.66 -5.88 -9.52
CA PHE A 140 -4.57 -6.84 -9.39
C PHE A 140 -4.23 -7.49 -10.74
N LYS A 141 -2.92 -7.70 -10.96
CA LYS A 141 -2.47 -8.63 -11.99
C LYS A 141 -2.72 -10.07 -11.52
N GLU A 142 -2.91 -11.00 -12.43
CA GLU A 142 -3.22 -12.42 -12.16
C GLU A 142 -2.28 -13.07 -11.13
N ASP A 143 -0.98 -12.76 -11.16
CA ASP A 143 0.02 -13.34 -10.27
C ASP A 143 0.36 -12.49 -9.03
N THR A 144 -0.33 -11.36 -8.80
CA THR A 144 -0.04 -10.41 -7.72
C THR A 144 -0.03 -11.05 -6.34
N ILE A 145 -1.04 -11.85 -6.02
CA ILE A 145 -1.16 -12.55 -4.73
C ILE A 145 0.00 -13.54 -4.56
N VAL A 146 0.30 -14.32 -5.60
CA VAL A 146 1.42 -15.27 -5.61
C VAL A 146 2.74 -14.56 -5.33
N GLN A 147 3.00 -13.43 -6.00
CA GLN A 147 4.23 -12.67 -5.85
C GLN A 147 4.37 -12.04 -4.46
N LEU A 148 3.30 -11.52 -3.88
CA LEU A 148 3.31 -11.01 -2.50
C LEU A 148 3.67 -12.12 -1.52
N VAL A 149 2.96 -13.23 -1.60
CA VAL A 149 3.10 -14.36 -0.65
C VAL A 149 4.46 -15.04 -0.77
N ALA A 150 4.98 -15.22 -1.97
CA ALA A 150 6.28 -15.86 -2.22
C ALA A 150 7.47 -15.16 -1.54
N SER A 151 7.31 -13.88 -1.20
CA SER A 151 8.36 -13.09 -0.55
C SER A 151 8.47 -13.33 0.97
N PHE A 152 7.54 -14.06 1.60
CA PHE A 152 7.60 -14.43 3.02
C PHE A 152 8.53 -15.63 3.29
N HIS A 153 9.72 -15.61 2.70
CA HIS A 153 10.71 -16.70 2.75
C HIS A 153 11.35 -16.92 4.13
N SER A 154 11.19 -15.99 5.07
CA SER A 154 11.75 -16.01 6.41
C SER A 154 10.75 -15.48 7.43
N HIS A 155 10.83 -15.98 8.67
CA HIS A 155 10.02 -15.45 9.79
C HIS A 155 10.33 -13.98 10.11
N LYS A 156 11.52 -13.49 9.76
CA LYS A 156 11.88 -12.07 9.91
C LYS A 156 11.14 -11.15 8.95
N VAL A 157 10.68 -11.65 7.78
CA VAL A 157 9.87 -10.89 6.85
C VAL A 157 8.47 -10.77 7.42
N ALA A 158 8.15 -9.61 7.96
CA ALA A 158 6.85 -9.27 8.55
C ALA A 158 5.85 -8.79 7.50
N ALA A 159 6.34 -8.04 6.51
CA ALA A 159 5.51 -7.50 5.45
C ALA A 159 6.21 -7.46 4.10
N VAL A 160 5.41 -7.39 3.05
CA VAL A 160 5.82 -7.32 1.65
C VAL A 160 5.05 -6.19 0.97
N ALA A 161 5.77 -5.18 0.51
CA ALA A 161 5.19 -4.12 -0.31
C ALA A 161 5.17 -4.55 -1.78
N GLY A 162 4.03 -4.37 -2.45
CA GLY A 162 3.89 -4.52 -3.89
C GLY A 162 4.26 -3.24 -4.63
N ALA A 163 4.29 -3.31 -5.95
CA ALA A 163 4.50 -2.19 -6.83
C ALA A 163 3.18 -1.71 -7.41
N LEU A 164 2.90 -0.43 -7.28
CA LEU A 164 1.81 0.21 -8.03
C LEU A 164 2.32 0.73 -9.36
N THR A 165 1.47 0.69 -10.36
CA THR A 165 1.70 1.28 -11.68
C THR A 165 0.37 1.79 -12.23
N TYR A 166 0.44 2.79 -13.11
CA TYR A 166 -0.78 3.29 -13.73
C TYR A 166 -1.25 2.40 -14.88
N SER A 167 -2.57 2.16 -14.94
CA SER A 167 -3.22 1.49 -16.06
C SER A 167 -3.39 2.47 -17.22
N GLY A 168 -3.07 2.02 -18.43
CA GLY A 168 -3.33 2.79 -19.66
C GLY A 168 -2.14 3.58 -20.20
N LYS A 169 -2.26 3.99 -21.46
CA LYS A 169 -1.31 4.93 -22.08
C LYS A 169 -1.57 6.30 -21.49
N ALA A 170 -0.57 6.83 -20.79
CA ALA A 170 -0.61 8.20 -20.27
C ALA A 170 -1.02 9.17 -21.39
N SER A 171 -2.27 9.61 -21.37
CA SER A 171 -2.87 10.44 -22.42
C SER A 171 -2.45 11.91 -22.32
N ASN A 172 -1.89 12.32 -21.18
CA ASN A 172 -1.45 13.68 -20.93
C ASN A 172 -0.07 13.73 -20.23
N ASN A 173 0.54 14.91 -20.19
CA ASN A 173 1.86 15.11 -19.61
C ASN A 173 1.88 14.85 -18.09
N THR A 174 0.79 15.13 -17.37
CA THR A 174 0.66 14.89 -15.94
C THR A 174 0.77 13.39 -15.63
N ALA A 175 0.01 12.56 -16.32
CA ALA A 175 0.05 11.10 -16.14
C ALA A 175 1.44 10.50 -16.45
N LYS A 176 2.16 11.05 -17.46
CA LYS A 176 3.55 10.64 -17.74
C LYS A 176 4.49 10.98 -16.59
N THR A 177 4.37 12.19 -16.04
CA THR A 177 5.21 12.65 -14.93
C THR A 177 4.94 11.85 -13.66
N GLU A 178 3.70 11.60 -13.33
CA GLU A 178 3.31 10.77 -12.19
C GLU A 178 3.77 9.31 -12.34
N GLY A 179 3.64 8.73 -13.54
CA GLY A 179 4.15 7.39 -13.83
C GLY A 179 5.68 7.28 -13.70
N ALA A 180 6.41 8.30 -14.13
CA ALA A 180 7.86 8.36 -13.95
C ALA A 180 8.25 8.49 -12.46
N TYR A 181 7.51 9.30 -11.71
CA TYR A 181 7.70 9.46 -10.26
C TYR A 181 7.44 8.13 -9.52
N LEU A 182 6.33 7.46 -9.80
CA LEU A 182 5.99 6.17 -9.20
C LEU A 182 7.03 5.08 -9.54
N SER A 183 7.53 5.08 -10.77
CA SER A 183 8.62 4.17 -11.19
C SER A 183 9.91 4.44 -10.42
N LEU A 184 10.25 5.70 -10.17
CA LEU A 184 11.40 6.09 -9.37
C LEU A 184 11.24 5.65 -7.90
N GLU A 185 10.07 5.86 -7.30
CA GLU A 185 9.77 5.41 -5.95
C GLU A 185 9.89 3.90 -5.80
N ASN A 186 9.31 3.13 -6.75
CA ASN A 186 9.43 1.68 -6.77
C ASN A 186 10.90 1.23 -6.84
N ALA A 187 11.74 1.89 -7.65
CA ALA A 187 13.17 1.59 -7.75
C ALA A 187 13.92 1.91 -6.43
N ILE A 188 13.57 3.00 -5.75
CA ILE A 188 14.12 3.35 -4.44
C ILE A 188 13.74 2.28 -3.41
N ARG A 189 12.46 1.92 -3.26
CA ARG A 189 11.96 0.88 -2.36
C ARG A 189 12.63 -0.46 -2.61
N GLN A 190 12.82 -0.82 -3.88
CA GLN A 190 13.54 -2.04 -4.25
C GLN A 190 14.99 -1.99 -3.79
N SER A 191 15.69 -0.88 -4.00
CA SER A 191 17.08 -0.70 -3.55
C SER A 191 17.22 -0.71 -2.03
N GLU A 192 16.29 -0.10 -1.30
CA GLU A 192 16.24 -0.12 0.16
C GLU A 192 16.04 -1.54 0.69
N SER A 193 15.00 -2.23 0.21
CA SER A 193 14.68 -3.59 0.59
C SER A 193 15.87 -4.54 0.38
N GLN A 194 16.56 -4.41 -0.74
CA GLN A 194 17.72 -5.26 -1.06
C GLN A 194 19.00 -4.90 -0.28
N SER A 195 19.16 -3.63 0.09
CA SER A 195 20.37 -3.14 0.78
C SER A 195 20.27 -3.23 2.30
N PHE A 196 19.08 -3.00 2.85
CA PHE A 196 18.86 -2.85 4.28
C PHE A 196 17.98 -3.97 4.85
N GLY A 197 17.31 -4.78 4.01
CA GLY A 197 16.30 -5.75 4.45
C GLY A 197 14.95 -5.11 4.76
N PHE A 198 14.79 -3.81 4.53
CA PHE A 198 13.51 -3.11 4.65
C PHE A 198 13.40 -1.98 3.62
N CYS A 199 12.16 -1.63 3.25
CA CYS A 199 11.85 -0.41 2.53
C CYS A 199 11.07 0.56 3.43
N LEU A 200 11.31 1.87 3.27
CA LEU A 200 10.58 2.91 3.96
C LEU A 200 9.24 3.17 3.25
N GLY A 201 8.17 2.72 3.89
CA GLY A 201 6.81 2.90 3.40
C GLY A 201 6.32 1.77 2.51
N MET A 202 5.41 0.97 3.06
CA MET A 202 4.54 0.14 2.25
C MET A 202 3.55 1.05 1.53
N GLU A 203 3.24 0.74 0.27
CA GLU A 203 2.22 1.49 -0.46
C GLU A 203 0.84 1.05 0.02
N GLY A 204 0.00 1.98 0.49
CA GLY A 204 -1.32 1.67 1.03
C GLY A 204 -2.25 0.94 0.06
N GLY A 205 -2.02 1.13 -1.24
CA GLY A 205 -2.78 0.45 -2.28
C GLY A 205 -2.44 -1.03 -2.46
N LEU A 206 -1.25 -1.52 -2.03
CA LEU A 206 -0.87 -2.92 -2.20
C LEU A 206 0.27 -3.35 -1.27
N TYR A 207 -0.06 -4.02 -0.18
CA TYR A 207 0.94 -4.70 0.65
C TYR A 207 0.35 -5.94 1.33
N ALA A 208 1.23 -6.86 1.70
CA ALA A 208 0.90 -8.03 2.52
C ALA A 208 1.62 -7.94 3.87
N ILE A 209 1.00 -8.43 4.93
CA ILE A 209 1.55 -8.46 6.30
C ILE A 209 1.16 -9.77 6.99
N ARG A 210 2.03 -10.31 7.84
CA ARG A 210 1.63 -11.41 8.73
C ARG A 210 0.52 -10.94 9.65
N ARG A 211 -0.62 -11.62 9.65
CA ARG A 211 -1.79 -11.22 10.47
C ARG A 211 -1.44 -11.08 11.94
N SER A 212 -0.59 -11.95 12.48
CA SER A 212 -0.13 -11.90 13.88
C SER A 212 0.67 -10.64 14.24
N LEU A 213 1.17 -9.91 13.23
CA LEU A 213 1.95 -8.69 13.40
C LEU A 213 1.16 -7.42 13.05
N TRP A 214 -0.12 -7.56 12.69
CA TRP A 214 -0.98 -6.39 12.49
C TRP A 214 -1.10 -5.59 13.78
N LYS A 215 -0.83 -4.30 13.69
CA LYS A 215 -0.97 -3.38 14.83
C LYS A 215 -2.27 -2.60 14.70
N HIS A 216 -2.99 -2.49 15.81
CA HIS A 216 -4.21 -1.69 15.84
C HIS A 216 -3.92 -0.23 15.49
N ILE A 217 -4.54 0.27 14.42
CA ILE A 217 -4.32 1.61 13.90
C ILE A 217 -5.10 2.62 14.77
N PRO A 218 -4.46 3.66 15.30
CA PRO A 218 -5.17 4.70 16.07
C PRO A 218 -6.22 5.40 15.21
N LYS A 219 -7.34 5.81 15.84
CA LYS A 219 -8.41 6.57 15.16
C LYS A 219 -7.84 7.81 14.46
N ALA A 220 -8.44 8.17 13.32
CA ALA A 220 -8.06 9.33 12.50
C ALA A 220 -6.59 9.34 12.04
N THR A 221 -5.99 8.17 11.84
CA THR A 221 -4.68 8.03 11.18
C THR A 221 -4.87 8.10 9.68
N PHE A 222 -4.20 9.04 9.00
CA PHE A 222 -4.34 9.26 7.56
C PHE A 222 -3.42 8.38 6.71
N MET A 223 -2.27 7.97 7.24
CA MET A 223 -1.29 7.11 6.58
C MET A 223 -1.15 5.85 7.41
N GLU A 224 -2.14 4.95 7.32
CA GLU A 224 -2.21 3.71 8.08
C GLU A 224 -1.15 2.69 7.65
N ASP A 225 -0.81 2.69 6.38
CA ASP A 225 0.28 1.91 5.78
C ASP A 225 1.65 2.32 6.33
N PHE A 226 1.91 3.62 6.39
CA PHE A 226 3.13 4.15 6.98
C PHE A 226 3.18 3.92 8.49
N PHE A 227 2.04 4.00 9.19
CA PHE A 227 1.96 3.61 10.60
C PHE A 227 2.35 2.14 10.79
N GLN A 228 1.81 1.20 10.01
CA GLN A 228 2.18 -0.22 10.06
C GLN A 228 3.67 -0.43 9.75
N THR A 229 4.19 0.26 8.72
CA THR A 229 5.62 0.25 8.37
C THR A 229 6.47 0.60 9.58
N MET A 230 6.22 1.73 10.21
CA MET A 230 7.00 2.21 11.34
C MET A 230 6.93 1.31 12.56
N GLN A 231 5.75 0.72 12.84
CA GLN A 231 5.59 -0.25 13.94
C GLN A 231 6.44 -1.51 13.72
N LEU A 232 6.45 -2.04 12.50
CA LEU A 232 7.26 -3.21 12.18
C LEU A 232 8.77 -2.93 12.27
N LEU A 233 9.21 -1.73 11.86
CA LEU A 233 10.61 -1.31 11.95
C LEU A 233 11.04 -1.09 13.41
N VAL A 234 10.17 -0.55 14.28
CA VAL A 234 10.44 -0.46 15.73
C VAL A 234 10.66 -1.85 16.34
N ASP A 235 9.91 -2.84 15.87
CA ASP A 235 10.00 -4.22 16.34
C ASP A 235 11.11 -5.03 15.62
N ASP A 236 12.02 -4.38 14.88
CA ASP A 236 13.17 -4.96 14.13
C ASP A 236 12.79 -6.02 13.08
N TYR A 237 11.62 -5.89 12.48
CA TYR A 237 11.19 -6.76 11.38
C TYR A 237 11.64 -6.25 10.02
N GLN A 238 11.71 -7.18 9.07
CA GLN A 238 12.00 -6.89 7.66
C GLN A 238 10.73 -6.59 6.88
N ILE A 239 10.82 -5.60 5.99
CA ILE A 239 9.78 -5.24 5.02
C ILE A 239 10.36 -5.33 3.62
N VAL A 240 9.98 -6.37 2.89
CA VAL A 240 10.52 -6.66 1.56
C VAL A 240 9.67 -5.94 0.50
N PHE A 241 10.31 -5.38 -0.52
CA PHE A 241 9.62 -4.88 -1.71
C PHE A 241 9.72 -5.90 -2.85
N ASN A 242 8.56 -6.29 -3.43
CA ASN A 242 8.53 -7.17 -4.58
C ASN A 242 7.99 -6.44 -5.82
N PRO A 243 8.85 -6.06 -6.78
CA PRO A 243 8.45 -5.32 -7.98
C PRO A 243 7.57 -6.14 -8.95
N LYS A 244 7.44 -7.46 -8.75
CA LYS A 244 6.59 -8.33 -9.57
C LYS A 244 5.15 -8.43 -9.05
N ALA A 245 4.92 -8.08 -7.78
CA ALA A 245 3.60 -7.98 -7.20
C ALA A 245 2.96 -6.66 -7.67
N LEU A 246 2.23 -6.70 -8.79
CA LEU A 246 1.75 -5.50 -9.47
C LEU A 246 0.29 -5.21 -9.16
N GLY A 247 0.01 -3.96 -8.79
CA GLY A 247 -1.31 -3.35 -8.76
C GLY A 247 -1.40 -2.21 -9.77
N TYR A 248 -2.53 -2.11 -10.44
CA TYR A 248 -2.82 -1.06 -11.41
C TYR A 248 -3.78 -0.04 -10.82
N GLU A 249 -3.43 1.23 -10.89
CA GLU A 249 -4.26 2.37 -10.49
C GLU A 249 -4.61 3.20 -11.71
N GLU A 250 -5.82 3.75 -11.74
CA GLU A 250 -6.16 4.76 -12.75
C GLU A 250 -5.64 6.13 -12.31
N VAL A 251 -5.14 6.89 -13.26
CA VAL A 251 -4.65 8.25 -12.99
C VAL A 251 -5.84 9.17 -12.72
N SER A 252 -5.86 9.83 -11.55
CA SER A 252 -6.84 10.88 -11.29
C SER A 252 -6.68 12.02 -12.32
N THR A 253 -7.78 12.43 -12.90
CA THR A 253 -7.82 13.57 -13.84
C THR A 253 -8.15 14.89 -13.17
N SER A 254 -8.52 14.86 -11.89
CA SER A 254 -8.93 16.02 -11.10
C SER A 254 -7.79 16.60 -10.28
N LEU A 255 -7.35 17.82 -10.62
CA LEU A 255 -6.35 18.56 -9.83
C LEU A 255 -6.82 18.83 -8.39
N GLU A 256 -8.12 19.02 -8.18
CA GLU A 256 -8.68 19.27 -6.84
C GLU A 256 -8.59 18.03 -5.96
N GLU A 257 -8.90 16.85 -6.50
CA GLU A 257 -8.77 15.58 -5.77
C GLU A 257 -7.31 15.29 -5.44
N GLU A 258 -6.40 15.51 -6.37
CA GLU A 258 -4.98 15.33 -6.15
C GLU A 258 -4.45 16.28 -5.08
N PHE A 259 -4.90 17.53 -5.05
CA PHE A 259 -4.54 18.48 -4.00
C PHE A 259 -5.03 18.03 -2.61
N LYS A 260 -6.29 17.57 -2.52
CA LYS A 260 -6.85 17.01 -1.28
C LYS A 260 -6.07 15.76 -0.82
N ARG A 261 -5.69 14.89 -1.76
CA ARG A 261 -4.84 13.73 -1.51
C ARG A 261 -3.48 14.14 -0.92
N LYS A 262 -2.79 15.12 -1.52
CA LYS A 262 -1.49 15.64 -1.02
C LYS A 262 -1.59 16.24 0.39
N ILE A 263 -2.66 16.98 0.69
CA ILE A 263 -2.91 17.50 2.05
C ILE A 263 -3.04 16.34 3.03
N ARG A 264 -3.85 15.31 2.71
CA ARG A 264 -4.06 14.14 3.56
C ARG A 264 -2.74 13.39 3.82
N ILE A 265 -1.93 13.17 2.79
CA ILE A 265 -0.60 12.55 2.90
C ILE A 265 0.31 13.38 3.82
N SER A 266 0.37 14.69 3.62
CA SER A 266 1.19 15.58 4.44
C SER A 266 0.78 15.54 5.91
N LEU A 267 -0.51 15.61 6.21
CA LEU A 267 -1.03 15.49 7.58
C LEU A 267 -0.66 14.15 8.21
N GLY A 268 -0.79 13.05 7.46
CA GLY A 268 -0.41 11.72 7.91
C GLY A 268 1.09 11.59 8.20
N ASN A 269 1.94 12.20 7.38
CA ASN A 269 3.39 12.25 7.62
C ASN A 269 3.71 12.98 8.93
N PHE A 270 3.10 14.15 9.20
CA PHE A 270 3.29 14.85 10.47
C PHE A 270 2.76 14.07 11.67
N GLN A 271 1.61 13.37 11.53
CA GLN A 271 1.09 12.51 12.60
C GLN A 271 2.08 11.39 12.96
N ASN A 272 2.61 10.70 11.96
CA ASN A 272 3.55 9.61 12.17
C ASN A 272 4.92 10.11 12.65
N LEU A 273 5.43 11.21 12.11
CA LEU A 273 6.65 11.84 12.60
C LEU A 273 6.58 12.15 14.11
N LYS A 274 5.44 12.69 14.56
CA LYS A 274 5.21 12.94 16.00
C LYS A 274 5.14 11.67 16.83
N ARG A 275 4.49 10.60 16.30
CA ARG A 275 4.35 9.31 17.01
C ARG A 275 5.69 8.60 17.16
N PHE A 276 6.49 8.59 16.12
CA PHE A 276 7.76 7.86 16.05
C PHE A 276 8.99 8.74 16.26
N ARG A 277 8.83 9.90 16.92
CA ARG A 277 9.92 10.85 17.16
C ARG A 277 11.14 10.26 17.90
N SER A 278 10.96 9.17 18.62
CA SER A 278 12.04 8.46 19.32
C SER A 278 12.97 7.69 18.37
N MET A 279 12.58 7.53 17.09
CA MET A 279 13.41 6.90 16.05
C MET A 279 14.22 7.92 15.25
N LEU A 280 14.00 9.22 15.47
CA LEU A 280 14.72 10.31 14.83
C LEU A 280 15.89 10.77 15.70
#